data_183096fb3ba89295dcfcdf6c60766783
#
_entry.id   183096fb3ba89295dcfcdf6c60766783
#
_cell.length_a   1.000
_cell.length_b   1.000
_cell.length_c   1.000
_cell.angle_alpha   90.00
_cell.angle_beta   90.00
_cell.angle_gamma   90.00
#
_symmetry.space_group_name_H-M   'P 1'
#
loop_
_entity.id
_entity.type
_entity.pdbx_description
1 polymer ?
#
loop_
_entity_poly.entity_id
_entity_poly.type
_entity_poly.pdbx_seq_one_letter_code
_entity_poly.pdbx_strand_id
1 'polypeptide(L)'
;MKETLLIETERLWLREMTEDDFDALASFLSDGETMRFYPAPYDEKGVRRWLDWSLSNYQKHGFGLWAVVLKETGRMIGDCGITMQPIDGEWLPEIGYHLHKDFWRQGYAKEAAGAVRDWAFENTDYPALYSYMTVENVPSSATARSIGLRWVKDYTDPRDGERLSVYRIQREEK
;
A
#
# COMPACT_ATOMS: atom_id res chain seq x y z
N MET A 1 0.70 -22.56 10.72
CA MET A 1 -0.27 -22.24 9.66
C MET A 1 0.45 -21.95 8.36
N LYS A 2 -0.07 -22.46 7.29
CA LYS A 2 0.52 -22.20 5.97
C LYS A 2 0.12 -20.78 5.54
N GLU A 3 1.11 -19.94 5.29
CA GLU A 3 0.89 -18.57 4.83
C GLU A 3 0.34 -18.57 3.41
N THR A 4 -0.63 -17.67 3.13
CA THR A 4 -1.24 -17.56 1.80
C THR A 4 -0.44 -16.61 0.94
N LEU A 5 0.36 -17.17 0.03
CA LEU A 5 1.15 -16.42 -0.95
C LEU A 5 0.26 -15.98 -2.11
N LEU A 6 0.22 -14.70 -2.41
CA LEU A 6 -0.56 -14.11 -3.51
C LEU A 6 0.31 -13.78 -4.72
N ILE A 7 1.48 -13.21 -4.48
CA ILE A 7 2.35 -12.68 -5.54
C ILE A 7 3.80 -13.02 -5.21
N GLU A 8 4.53 -13.41 -6.23
CA GLU A 8 5.97 -13.57 -6.14
C GLU A 8 6.63 -12.69 -7.20
N THR A 9 7.66 -11.94 -6.78
CA THR A 9 8.49 -11.14 -7.69
C THR A 9 9.93 -11.62 -7.64
N GLU A 10 10.85 -10.93 -8.30
CA GLU A 10 12.25 -11.30 -8.27
C GLU A 10 12.83 -11.34 -6.84
N ARG A 11 12.52 -10.32 -6.03
CA ARG A 11 13.12 -10.19 -4.69
C ARG A 11 12.11 -10.34 -3.54
N LEU A 12 10.81 -10.39 -3.83
CA LEU A 12 9.77 -10.26 -2.82
C LEU A 12 8.73 -11.39 -2.92
N TRP A 13 8.15 -11.70 -1.76
CA TRP A 13 6.87 -12.40 -1.66
C TRP A 13 5.84 -11.45 -1.08
N LEU A 14 4.62 -11.44 -1.65
CA LEU A 14 3.47 -10.75 -1.07
C LEU A 14 2.46 -11.81 -0.64
N ARG A 15 2.13 -11.82 0.63
CA ARG A 15 1.21 -12.78 1.23
C ARG A 15 0.22 -12.09 2.16
N GLU A 16 -0.87 -12.75 2.49
CA GLU A 16 -1.76 -12.24 3.51
C GLU A 16 -1.01 -12.12 4.84
N MET A 17 -1.34 -11.07 5.61
CA MET A 17 -0.83 -10.92 6.97
C MET A 17 -1.50 -11.94 7.90
N THR A 18 -0.85 -12.24 8.99
CA THR A 18 -1.40 -13.03 10.10
C THR A 18 -1.15 -12.28 11.41
N GLU A 19 -1.69 -12.80 12.51
CA GLU A 19 -1.44 -12.25 13.84
C GLU A 19 0.06 -12.18 14.18
N ASP A 20 0.85 -13.09 13.63
CA ASP A 20 2.30 -13.14 13.86
C ASP A 20 3.05 -11.94 13.23
N ASP A 21 2.38 -11.16 12.38
CA ASP A 21 3.00 -10.01 11.72
C ASP A 21 2.90 -8.71 12.52
N PHE A 22 2.28 -8.74 13.69
CA PHE A 22 2.07 -7.54 14.51
C PHE A 22 3.37 -6.76 14.76
N ASP A 23 4.41 -7.43 15.24
CA ASP A 23 5.67 -6.76 15.58
C ASP A 23 6.37 -6.19 14.35
N ALA A 24 6.39 -6.91 13.25
CA ALA A 24 6.95 -6.43 11.99
C ALA A 24 6.18 -5.21 11.48
N LEU A 25 4.85 -5.26 11.55
CA LEU A 25 3.98 -4.16 11.16
C LEU A 25 4.25 -2.91 12.02
N ALA A 26 4.36 -3.09 13.34
CA ALA A 26 4.69 -2.02 14.27
C ALA A 26 6.07 -1.41 13.97
N SER A 27 7.02 -2.20 13.50
CA SER A 27 8.37 -1.72 13.23
C SER A 27 8.42 -0.58 12.22
N PHE A 28 7.47 -0.52 11.29
CA PHE A 28 7.40 0.61 10.35
C PHE A 28 6.24 1.56 10.61
N LEU A 29 5.07 1.08 11.02
CA LEU A 29 3.94 1.98 11.30
C LEU A 29 4.16 2.86 12.54
N SER A 30 4.95 2.40 13.50
CA SER A 30 5.25 3.15 14.72
C SER A 30 6.56 3.95 14.64
N ASP A 31 7.25 3.88 13.52
CA ASP A 31 8.51 4.61 13.31
C ASP A 31 8.23 6.01 12.74
N GLY A 32 8.66 7.05 13.45
CA GLY A 32 8.37 8.44 13.08
C GLY A 32 8.97 8.84 11.74
N GLU A 33 10.16 8.35 11.39
CA GLU A 33 10.77 8.67 10.10
C GLU A 33 10.06 7.96 8.95
N THR A 34 9.71 6.70 9.11
CA THR A 34 8.96 5.95 8.12
C THR A 34 7.61 6.61 7.86
N MET A 35 6.94 7.10 8.90
CA MET A 35 5.60 7.68 8.82
C MET A 35 5.61 9.21 8.77
N ARG A 36 6.70 9.83 8.32
CA ARG A 36 6.88 11.29 8.36
C ARG A 36 5.85 12.10 7.57
N PHE A 37 5.20 11.50 6.57
CA PHE A 37 4.17 12.18 5.78
C PHE A 37 2.75 11.95 6.31
N TYR A 38 2.62 11.28 7.45
CA TYR A 38 1.36 11.03 8.13
C TYR A 38 1.28 11.91 9.38
N PRO A 39 0.08 12.20 9.90
CA PRO A 39 -0.05 13.10 11.05
C PRO A 39 0.76 12.67 12.27
N ALA A 40 0.86 11.36 12.52
CA ALA A 40 1.65 10.80 13.60
C ALA A 40 1.94 9.32 13.30
N PRO A 41 3.03 8.76 13.85
CA PRO A 41 3.21 7.31 13.82
C PRO A 41 2.12 6.64 14.66
N TYR A 42 1.79 5.39 14.32
CA TYR A 42 0.74 4.64 15.01
C TYR A 42 1.24 4.10 16.34
N ASP A 43 0.40 4.19 17.38
CA ASP A 43 0.63 3.51 18.65
C ASP A 43 0.21 2.03 18.52
N GLU A 44 0.37 1.26 19.62
CA GLU A 44 0.03 -0.16 19.64
C GLU A 44 -1.41 -0.42 19.22
N LYS A 45 -2.35 0.40 19.68
CA LYS A 45 -3.77 0.28 19.32
C LYS A 45 -3.99 0.57 17.85
N GLY A 46 -3.27 1.53 17.29
CA GLY A 46 -3.32 1.87 15.88
C GLY A 46 -2.81 0.75 15.00
N VAL A 47 -1.71 0.11 15.39
CA VAL A 47 -1.17 -1.06 14.69
C VAL A 47 -2.17 -2.22 14.74
N ARG A 48 -2.81 -2.44 15.91
CA ARG A 48 -3.84 -3.48 16.06
C ARG A 48 -5.01 -3.24 15.11
N ARG A 49 -5.51 -2.01 15.04
CA ARG A 49 -6.60 -1.64 14.11
C ARG A 49 -6.18 -1.86 12.65
N TRP A 50 -4.95 -1.54 12.30
CA TRP A 50 -4.42 -1.71 10.95
C TRP A 50 -4.39 -3.18 10.54
N LEU A 51 -3.88 -4.05 11.43
CA LEU A 51 -3.84 -5.48 11.18
C LEU A 51 -5.25 -6.06 11.07
N ASP A 52 -6.15 -5.71 12.00
CA ASP A 52 -7.53 -6.19 11.97
C ASP A 52 -8.26 -5.74 10.70
N TRP A 53 -8.03 -4.53 10.27
CA TRP A 53 -8.59 -3.99 9.03
C TRP A 53 -8.08 -4.76 7.80
N SER A 54 -6.79 -5.07 7.77
CA SER A 54 -6.20 -5.85 6.68
C SER A 54 -6.80 -7.27 6.63
N LEU A 55 -6.87 -7.95 7.77
CA LEU A 55 -7.47 -9.28 7.85
C LEU A 55 -8.95 -9.27 7.43
N SER A 56 -9.69 -8.25 7.85
CA SER A 56 -11.09 -8.07 7.46
C SER A 56 -11.25 -7.86 5.95
N ASN A 57 -10.37 -7.09 5.33
CA ASN A 57 -10.42 -6.83 3.89
C ASN A 57 -10.22 -8.09 3.07
N TYR A 58 -9.33 -9.00 3.49
CA TYR A 58 -9.15 -10.29 2.79
C TYR A 58 -10.47 -11.07 2.73
N GLN A 59 -11.23 -11.03 3.81
CA GLN A 59 -12.52 -11.74 3.89
C GLN A 59 -13.62 -11.07 3.07
N LYS A 60 -13.67 -9.73 3.10
CA LYS A 60 -14.72 -8.96 2.42
C LYS A 60 -14.50 -8.85 0.93
N HIS A 61 -13.26 -8.67 0.51
CA HIS A 61 -12.93 -8.28 -0.88
C HIS A 61 -12.05 -9.31 -1.59
N GLY A 62 -11.44 -10.24 -0.87
CA GLY A 62 -10.43 -11.14 -1.44
C GLY A 62 -9.09 -10.46 -1.67
N PHE A 63 -8.93 -9.23 -1.19
CA PHE A 63 -7.68 -8.46 -1.27
C PHE A 63 -7.59 -7.46 -0.12
N GLY A 64 -6.44 -6.87 0.06
CA GLY A 64 -6.14 -5.87 1.08
C GLY A 64 -4.66 -5.53 1.02
N LEU A 65 -4.13 -4.94 2.08
CA LEU A 65 -2.69 -4.74 2.19
C LEU A 65 -2.04 -6.07 2.58
N TRP A 66 -1.13 -6.54 1.73
CA TRP A 66 -0.41 -7.79 1.95
C TRP A 66 0.97 -7.51 2.56
N ALA A 67 1.48 -8.46 3.32
CA ALA A 67 2.85 -8.40 3.84
C ALA A 67 3.83 -8.48 2.67
N VAL A 68 4.77 -7.55 2.63
CA VAL A 68 5.89 -7.57 1.69
C VAL A 68 7.08 -8.21 2.40
N VAL A 69 7.47 -9.39 1.93
CA VAL A 69 8.54 -10.17 2.55
C VAL A 69 9.75 -10.22 1.62
N LEU A 70 10.92 -9.86 2.14
CA LEU A 70 12.17 -9.91 1.39
C LEU A 70 12.65 -11.36 1.34
N LYS A 71 12.79 -11.91 0.15
CA LYS A 71 13.20 -13.31 -0.05
C LYS A 71 14.53 -13.65 0.61
N GLU A 72 15.49 -12.73 0.50
CA GLU A 72 16.84 -12.92 1.00
C GLU A 72 16.90 -13.21 2.51
N THR A 73 16.02 -12.57 3.29
CA THR A 73 16.05 -12.66 4.76
C THR A 73 14.81 -13.30 5.37
N GLY A 74 13.70 -13.40 4.62
CA GLY A 74 12.43 -13.81 5.16
C GLY A 74 11.74 -12.74 6.01
N ARG A 75 12.27 -11.51 6.06
CA ARG A 75 11.76 -10.43 6.89
C ARG A 75 10.63 -9.69 6.16
N MET A 76 9.55 -9.39 6.88
CA MET A 76 8.52 -8.48 6.42
C MET A 76 9.03 -7.04 6.51
N ILE A 77 9.18 -6.39 5.36
CA ILE A 77 9.78 -5.05 5.25
C ILE A 77 8.76 -3.94 5.00
N GLY A 78 7.51 -4.30 4.77
CA GLY A 78 6.45 -3.35 4.51
C GLY A 78 5.14 -4.03 4.21
N ASP A 79 4.16 -3.24 3.74
CA ASP A 79 2.93 -3.76 3.19
C ASP A 79 2.64 -3.12 1.83
N CYS A 80 1.87 -3.82 1.01
CA CYS A 80 1.46 -3.32 -0.30
C CYS A 80 0.23 -4.11 -0.76
N GLY A 81 -0.73 -3.43 -1.34
CA GLY A 81 -1.94 -4.10 -1.83
C GLY A 81 -2.98 -3.13 -2.35
N ILE A 82 -4.21 -3.63 -2.40
CA ILE A 82 -5.38 -2.86 -2.83
C ILE A 82 -6.30 -2.66 -1.65
N THR A 83 -6.75 -1.41 -1.45
CA THR A 83 -7.79 -1.09 -0.48
C THR A 83 -8.81 -0.16 -1.13
N MET A 84 -10.05 -0.24 -0.66
CA MET A 84 -11.08 0.72 -1.09
C MET A 84 -10.96 1.98 -0.25
N GLN A 85 -10.78 3.12 -0.90
CA GLN A 85 -10.54 4.39 -0.23
C GLN A 85 -11.52 5.46 -0.71
N PRO A 86 -11.95 6.38 0.19
CA PRO A 86 -12.72 7.55 -0.22
C PRO A 86 -11.76 8.58 -0.80
N ILE A 87 -11.76 8.73 -2.12
CA ILE A 87 -10.91 9.68 -2.84
C ILE A 87 -11.83 10.72 -3.47
N ASP A 88 -11.79 11.95 -2.96
CA ASP A 88 -12.61 13.06 -3.42
C ASP A 88 -14.09 12.69 -3.57
N GLY A 89 -14.66 12.04 -2.54
CA GLY A 89 -16.07 11.69 -2.48
C GLY A 89 -16.47 10.39 -3.16
N GLU A 90 -15.54 9.67 -3.75
CA GLU A 90 -15.82 8.40 -4.43
C GLU A 90 -15.03 7.26 -3.77
N TRP A 91 -15.65 6.08 -3.65
CA TRP A 91 -14.99 4.87 -3.21
C TRP A 91 -14.25 4.24 -4.37
N LEU A 92 -12.92 4.23 -4.31
CA LEU A 92 -12.06 3.80 -5.41
C LEU A 92 -11.01 2.80 -4.94
N PRO A 93 -10.62 1.84 -5.82
CA PRO A 93 -9.55 0.90 -5.49
C PRO A 93 -8.19 1.60 -5.53
N GLU A 94 -7.50 1.60 -4.41
CA GLU A 94 -6.21 2.28 -4.26
C GLU A 94 -5.09 1.27 -4.09
N ILE A 95 -4.00 1.46 -4.85
CA ILE A 95 -2.74 0.76 -4.60
C ILE A 95 -2.03 1.50 -3.48
N GLY A 96 -1.93 0.86 -2.31
CA GLY A 96 -1.26 1.39 -1.14
C GLY A 96 0.05 0.67 -0.89
N TYR A 97 1.02 1.38 -0.36
CA TYR A 97 2.33 0.81 -0.02
C TYR A 97 3.00 1.58 1.10
N HIS A 98 3.59 0.83 2.03
CA HIS A 98 4.41 1.35 3.12
C HIS A 98 5.65 0.48 3.21
N LEU A 99 6.80 1.10 3.36
CA LEU A 99 8.08 0.39 3.40
C LEU A 99 8.91 0.93 4.56
N HIS A 100 9.43 0.02 5.40
CA HIS A 100 10.33 0.41 6.48
C HIS A 100 11.51 1.20 5.91
N LYS A 101 11.89 2.30 6.57
CA LYS A 101 12.90 3.26 6.08
C LYS A 101 14.24 2.62 5.70
N ASP A 102 14.63 1.54 6.39
CA ASP A 102 15.90 0.86 6.12
C ASP A 102 15.94 0.20 4.74
N PHE A 103 14.80 0.07 4.08
CA PHE A 103 14.67 -0.56 2.77
C PHE A 103 14.33 0.43 1.65
N TRP A 104 14.34 1.73 1.95
CA TRP A 104 14.08 2.76 0.95
C TRP A 104 15.19 2.84 -0.10
N ARG A 105 14.86 3.40 -1.27
CA ARG A 105 15.79 3.72 -2.37
C ARG A 105 16.47 2.50 -2.99
N GLN A 106 15.83 1.33 -2.89
CA GLN A 106 16.34 0.08 -3.46
C GLN A 106 15.38 -0.51 -4.49
N GLY A 107 14.29 0.20 -4.82
CA GLY A 107 13.32 -0.22 -5.80
C GLY A 107 12.26 -1.20 -5.30
N TYR A 108 12.20 -1.50 -4.02
CA TYR A 108 11.24 -2.48 -3.49
C TYR A 108 9.80 -1.99 -3.59
N ALA A 109 9.51 -0.72 -3.30
CA ALA A 109 8.17 -0.18 -3.39
C ALA A 109 7.64 -0.25 -4.83
N LYS A 110 8.46 0.11 -5.80
CA LYS A 110 8.13 0.00 -7.23
C LYS A 110 7.88 -1.45 -7.63
N GLU A 111 8.72 -2.36 -7.18
CA GLU A 111 8.59 -3.79 -7.49
C GLU A 111 7.29 -4.36 -6.93
N ALA A 112 6.98 -4.08 -5.67
CA ALA A 112 5.76 -4.53 -5.02
C ALA A 112 4.51 -3.90 -5.66
N ALA A 113 4.49 -2.58 -5.80
CA ALA A 113 3.33 -1.86 -6.32
C ALA A 113 3.04 -2.21 -7.77
N GLY A 114 4.06 -2.40 -8.60
CA GLY A 114 3.90 -2.85 -9.98
C GLY A 114 3.28 -4.24 -10.07
N ALA A 115 3.72 -5.15 -9.20
CA ALA A 115 3.15 -6.50 -9.13
C ALA A 115 1.70 -6.50 -8.64
N VAL A 116 1.38 -5.64 -7.67
CA VAL A 116 0.01 -5.46 -7.18
C VAL A 116 -0.89 -4.91 -8.28
N ARG A 117 -0.42 -3.91 -9.03
CA ARG A 117 -1.14 -3.37 -10.19
C ARG A 117 -1.52 -4.49 -11.17
N ASP A 118 -0.57 -5.33 -11.53
CA ASP A 118 -0.79 -6.42 -12.47
C ASP A 118 -1.77 -7.45 -11.91
N TRP A 119 -1.58 -7.84 -10.65
CA TRP A 119 -2.49 -8.76 -9.97
C TRP A 119 -3.93 -8.22 -9.96
N ALA A 120 -4.10 -6.94 -9.66
CA ALA A 120 -5.42 -6.32 -9.58
C ALA A 120 -6.13 -6.34 -10.94
N PHE A 121 -5.44 -6.03 -12.02
CA PHE A 121 -6.03 -6.07 -13.35
C PHE A 121 -6.31 -7.50 -13.83
N GLU A 122 -5.58 -8.48 -13.34
CA GLU A 122 -5.82 -9.89 -13.67
C GLU A 122 -6.96 -10.51 -12.85
N ASN A 123 -7.16 -10.06 -11.62
CA ASN A 123 -8.06 -10.70 -10.66
C ASN A 123 -9.30 -9.90 -10.30
N THR A 124 -9.44 -8.68 -10.82
CA THR A 124 -10.62 -7.82 -10.59
C THR A 124 -11.08 -7.20 -11.91
N ASP A 125 -12.29 -6.62 -11.90
CA ASP A 125 -12.87 -5.96 -13.07
C ASP A 125 -12.78 -4.44 -13.00
N TYR A 126 -12.01 -3.89 -12.07
CA TYR A 126 -11.90 -2.43 -11.95
C TYR A 126 -11.36 -1.82 -13.24
N PRO A 127 -12.02 -0.75 -13.76
CA PRO A 127 -11.56 -0.09 -14.99
C PRO A 127 -10.29 0.72 -14.79
N ALA A 128 -9.98 1.09 -13.53
CA ALA A 128 -8.82 1.90 -13.18
C ALA A 128 -8.38 1.59 -11.76
N LEU A 129 -7.12 1.86 -11.49
CA LEU A 129 -6.53 1.80 -10.15
C LEU A 129 -5.96 3.17 -9.80
N TYR A 130 -5.98 3.50 -8.52
CA TYR A 130 -5.61 4.82 -8.02
C TYR A 130 -4.52 4.72 -6.96
N SER A 131 -3.81 5.81 -6.75
CA SER A 131 -2.99 6.06 -5.57
C SER A 131 -3.19 7.51 -5.19
N TYR A 132 -3.21 7.82 -3.90
CA TYR A 132 -3.30 9.19 -3.45
C TYR A 132 -2.41 9.38 -2.23
N MET A 133 -1.88 10.60 -2.09
CA MET A 133 -0.93 10.94 -1.05
C MET A 133 -0.97 12.44 -0.80
N THR A 134 -0.43 12.87 0.34
CA THR A 134 -0.25 14.31 0.55
C THR A 134 0.65 14.88 -0.54
N VAL A 135 0.41 16.13 -0.94
CA VAL A 135 1.16 16.76 -2.04
C VAL A 135 2.67 16.82 -1.75
N GLU A 136 3.07 16.84 -0.48
CA GLU A 136 4.47 16.85 -0.07
C GLU A 136 5.13 15.48 -0.14
N ASN A 137 4.37 14.39 -0.25
CA ASN A 137 4.90 13.03 -0.25
C ASN A 137 5.47 12.66 -1.63
N VAL A 138 6.59 13.26 -1.96
CA VAL A 138 7.27 13.08 -3.25
C VAL A 138 7.69 11.62 -3.49
N PRO A 139 8.24 10.89 -2.50
CA PRO A 139 8.58 9.48 -2.72
C PRO A 139 7.38 8.62 -3.15
N SER A 140 6.21 8.85 -2.55
CA SER A 140 4.99 8.10 -2.89
C SER A 140 4.53 8.41 -4.31
N SER A 141 4.50 9.71 -4.70
CA SER A 141 4.11 10.10 -6.04
C SER A 141 5.10 9.59 -7.09
N ALA A 142 6.39 9.57 -6.78
CA ALA A 142 7.40 9.02 -7.66
C ALA A 142 7.19 7.51 -7.90
N THR A 143 6.85 6.77 -6.85
CA THR A 143 6.51 5.35 -6.97
C THR A 143 5.28 5.15 -7.85
N ALA A 144 4.22 5.92 -7.63
CA ALA A 144 3.00 5.86 -8.45
C ALA A 144 3.32 6.08 -9.93
N ARG A 145 4.09 7.12 -10.25
CA ARG A 145 4.51 7.39 -11.62
C ARG A 145 5.36 6.26 -12.21
N SER A 146 6.24 5.68 -11.42
CA SER A 146 7.16 4.64 -11.88
C SER A 146 6.45 3.37 -12.32
N ILE A 147 5.22 3.13 -11.86
CA ILE A 147 4.40 1.98 -12.24
C ILE A 147 3.29 2.34 -13.23
N GLY A 148 3.35 3.53 -13.81
CA GLY A 148 2.46 3.94 -14.90
C GLY A 148 1.24 4.75 -14.50
N LEU A 149 1.07 5.08 -13.22
CA LEU A 149 0.00 5.97 -12.82
C LEU A 149 0.35 7.40 -13.22
N ARG A 150 -0.68 8.16 -13.60
CA ARG A 150 -0.54 9.56 -14.02
C ARG A 150 -1.35 10.45 -13.09
N TRP A 151 -0.83 11.65 -12.82
CA TRP A 151 -1.53 12.65 -12.03
C TRP A 151 -2.87 13.00 -12.66
N VAL A 152 -3.91 13.06 -11.85
CA VAL A 152 -5.28 13.43 -12.26
C VAL A 152 -5.63 14.80 -11.73
N LYS A 153 -5.45 15.00 -10.42
CA LYS A 153 -5.84 16.24 -9.73
C LYS A 153 -5.26 16.28 -8.33
N ASP A 154 -5.28 17.49 -7.75
CA ASP A 154 -5.14 17.69 -6.32
C ASP A 154 -6.50 18.08 -5.75
N TYR A 155 -6.76 17.71 -4.50
CA TYR A 155 -7.96 18.14 -3.80
C TYR A 155 -7.69 18.29 -2.31
N THR A 156 -8.56 19.02 -1.61
CA THR A 156 -8.49 19.17 -0.16
C THR A 156 -9.47 18.19 0.48
N ASP A 157 -8.96 17.32 1.35
CA ASP A 157 -9.81 16.38 2.09
C ASP A 157 -10.63 17.16 3.13
N PRO A 158 -11.96 17.13 3.07
CA PRO A 158 -12.79 17.87 4.03
C PRO A 158 -12.72 17.31 5.45
N ARG A 159 -12.21 16.09 5.62
CA ARG A 159 -12.12 15.46 6.96
C ARG A 159 -11.04 16.08 7.83
N ASP A 160 -9.92 16.48 7.25
CA ASP A 160 -8.76 16.96 8.00
C ASP A 160 -8.07 18.18 7.38
N GLY A 161 -8.52 18.65 6.22
CA GLY A 161 -7.93 19.80 5.51
C GLY A 161 -6.64 19.49 4.78
N GLU A 162 -6.23 18.22 4.70
CA GLU A 162 -5.02 17.84 3.99
C GLU A 162 -5.16 18.04 2.48
N ARG A 163 -4.08 18.52 1.86
CA ARG A 163 -4.02 18.66 0.40
C ARG A 163 -3.44 17.37 -0.18
N LEU A 164 -4.21 16.71 -1.03
CA LEU A 164 -3.89 15.39 -1.58
C LEU A 164 -3.76 15.43 -3.09
N SER A 165 -2.81 14.66 -3.62
CA SER A 165 -2.65 14.42 -5.06
C SER A 165 -3.19 13.04 -5.40
N VAL A 166 -3.93 12.94 -6.50
CA VAL A 166 -4.53 11.70 -7.00
C VAL A 166 -3.85 11.29 -8.29
N TYR A 167 -3.43 10.03 -8.34
CA TYR A 167 -2.83 9.38 -9.51
C TYR A 167 -3.71 8.22 -9.94
N ARG A 168 -3.72 7.90 -11.24
CA ARG A 168 -4.58 6.86 -11.81
C ARG A 168 -3.90 6.13 -12.95
N ILE A 169 -4.15 4.83 -13.07
CA ILE A 169 -3.88 4.06 -14.28
C ILE A 169 -5.16 3.37 -14.73
N GLN A 170 -5.49 3.48 -16.01
CA GLN A 170 -6.63 2.81 -16.60
C GLN A 170 -6.21 1.44 -17.13
N ARG A 171 -7.16 0.50 -17.15
CA ARG A 171 -6.90 -0.88 -17.56
C ARG A 171 -6.24 -0.98 -18.93
N GLU A 172 -6.67 -0.18 -19.88
CA GLU A 172 -6.13 -0.17 -21.23
C GLU A 172 -4.75 0.48 -21.36
N GLU A 173 -4.28 1.15 -20.32
CA GLU A 173 -2.96 1.83 -20.30
C GLU A 173 -1.85 0.94 -19.74
N LYS A 174 -2.23 -0.19 -19.17
CA LYS A 174 -1.29 -1.10 -18.54
C LYS A 174 -0.30 -1.71 -19.55
#